data_d6e0221bea8498f71c42f8c25b68c400
#
_entry.id   d6e0221bea8498f71c42f8c25b68c400
#
_cell.length_a   1.000
_cell.length_b   1.000
_cell.length_c   1.000
_cell.angle_alpha   90.00
_cell.angle_beta   90.00
_cell.angle_gamma   90.00
#
_symmetry.space_group_name_H-M   'P 1'
#
loop_
_entity.id
_entity.type
_entity.pdbx_description
1 polymer ?
#
loop_
_entity_poly.entity_id
_entity_poly.type
_entity_poly.pdbx_seq_one_letter_code
_entity_poly.pdbx_strand_id
1 'polypeptide(L)' 'MIHANEAKMEWNAGKKQWQVVIQVGAEVIRRPCPKNPHEAADADLRSLAIEAARDEGYDVDANQVSIVR' A
#
# COMPACT_ATOMS: atom_id res chain seq x y z
N MET A 1 -2.81 -13.24 12.60
CA MET A 1 -2.98 -12.08 11.72
C MET A 1 -3.68 -12.52 10.44
N ILE A 2 -4.64 -11.76 9.99
CA ILE A 2 -5.41 -12.10 8.79
C ILE A 2 -4.59 -11.74 7.56
N HIS A 3 -4.54 -12.65 6.60
CA HIS A 3 -3.79 -12.45 5.37
C HIS A 3 -4.63 -11.66 4.35
N ALA A 4 -4.08 -10.54 3.88
CA ALA A 4 -4.72 -9.74 2.84
C ALA A 4 -4.53 -10.40 1.47
N ASN A 5 -5.46 -10.19 0.55
CA ASN A 5 -5.37 -10.73 -0.81
C ASN A 5 -4.26 -10.05 -1.59
N GLU A 6 -4.21 -8.72 -1.52
CA GLU A 6 -3.20 -7.93 -2.20
C GLU A 6 -3.15 -6.53 -1.62
N ALA A 7 -2.10 -5.79 -1.94
CA ALA A 7 -1.98 -4.38 -1.64
C ALA A 7 -1.43 -3.66 -2.85
N LYS A 8 -1.80 -2.40 -3.01
CA LYS A 8 -1.35 -1.59 -4.12
C LYS A 8 -0.92 -0.22 -3.59
N MET A 9 0.28 0.20 -3.98
CA MET A 9 0.72 1.58 -3.78
C MET A 9 0.37 2.34 -5.04
N GLU A 10 -0.46 3.36 -4.91
CA GLU A 10 -0.87 4.12 -6.08
C GLU A 10 -0.64 5.61 -5.84
N TRP A 11 -0.14 6.30 -6.88
CA TRP A 11 0.13 7.72 -6.81
C TRP A 11 -1.15 8.51 -7.04
N ASN A 12 -1.48 9.38 -6.12
CA ASN A 12 -2.61 10.30 -6.25
C ASN A 12 -2.11 11.64 -6.74
N ALA A 13 -2.24 11.90 -8.04
CA ALA A 13 -1.74 13.12 -8.66
C ALA A 13 -2.48 14.37 -8.18
N GLY A 14 -3.74 14.24 -7.82
CA GLY A 14 -4.53 15.36 -7.32
C GLY A 14 -4.04 15.87 -5.98
N LYS A 15 -3.64 14.97 -5.10
CA LYS A 15 -3.12 15.31 -3.78
C LYS A 15 -1.60 15.27 -3.71
N LYS A 16 -0.94 14.83 -4.78
CA LYS A 16 0.53 14.69 -4.86
C LYS A 16 1.08 13.86 -3.72
N GLN A 17 0.48 12.72 -3.51
CA GLN A 17 0.90 11.79 -2.46
C GLN A 17 0.58 10.36 -2.85
N TRP A 18 1.26 9.43 -2.21
CA TRP A 18 0.96 8.02 -2.35
C TRP A 18 -0.23 7.63 -1.48
N GLN A 19 -0.95 6.60 -1.90
CA GLN A 19 -1.91 5.94 -1.03
C GLN A 19 -1.75 4.45 -1.18
N VAL A 20 -2.00 3.72 -0.10
CA VAL A 20 -2.03 2.27 -0.13
C VAL A 20 -3.47 1.80 -0.18
N VAL A 21 -3.73 0.82 -1.04
CA VAL A 21 -5.04 0.19 -1.16
C VAL A 21 -4.85 -1.28 -0.81
N ILE A 22 -5.50 -1.73 0.23
CA ILE A 22 -5.37 -3.10 0.74
C ILE A 22 -6.68 -3.81 0.48
N GLN A 23 -6.63 -4.93 -0.22
CA GLN A 23 -7.82 -5.73 -0.49
C GLN A 23 -7.86 -6.95 0.41
N VAL A 24 -8.94 -7.08 1.16
CA VAL A 24 -9.17 -8.22 2.07
C VAL A 24 -10.56 -8.77 1.76
N GLY A 25 -10.62 -9.84 0.97
CA GLY A 25 -11.91 -10.37 0.53
C GLY A 25 -12.68 -9.34 -0.27
N ALA A 26 -13.88 -9.02 0.16
CA ALA A 26 -14.72 -8.01 -0.48
C ALA A 26 -14.46 -6.59 0.03
N GLU A 27 -13.62 -6.43 1.04
CA GLU A 27 -13.32 -5.12 1.62
C GLU A 27 -12.09 -4.49 0.98
N VAL A 28 -12.11 -3.18 0.86
CA VAL A 28 -10.99 -2.39 0.36
C VAL A 28 -10.70 -1.31 1.38
N ILE A 29 -9.46 -1.29 1.87
CA ILE A 29 -8.99 -0.32 2.84
C ILE A 29 -8.02 0.62 2.15
N ARG A 30 -8.25 1.92 2.26
CA ARG A 30 -7.39 2.95 1.68
C ARG A 30 -6.76 3.79 2.77
N ARG A 31 -5.43 3.98 2.68
CA ARG A 31 -4.69 4.81 3.63
C ARG A 31 -3.75 5.75 2.89
N PRO A 32 -3.71 7.03 3.28
CA PRO A 32 -2.76 7.96 2.68
C PRO A 32 -1.34 7.72 3.19
N CYS A 33 -0.35 7.92 2.31
CA CYS A 33 1.06 7.84 2.63
C CYS A 33 1.76 9.10 2.10
N PRO A 34 1.62 10.24 2.78
CA PRO A 34 2.08 11.51 2.23
C PRO A 34 3.58 11.78 2.34
N LYS A 35 4.32 10.93 3.05
CA LYS A 35 5.73 11.21 3.36
C LYS A 35 6.71 10.91 2.24
N ASN A 36 6.33 10.11 1.24
CA ASN A 36 7.26 9.66 0.22
C ASN A 36 7.04 10.39 -1.09
N PRO A 37 8.12 10.75 -1.82
CA PRO A 37 7.99 11.40 -3.11
C PRO A 37 7.53 10.43 -4.19
N HIS A 38 7.11 10.98 -5.33
CA HIS A 38 6.68 10.17 -6.47
C HIS A 38 7.79 9.22 -6.94
N GLU A 39 9.04 9.64 -6.82
CA GLU A 39 10.21 8.90 -7.28
C GLU A 39 10.73 7.88 -6.26
N ALA A 40 10.04 7.66 -5.15
CA ALA A 40 10.48 6.72 -4.14
C ALA A 40 10.73 5.34 -4.77
N ALA A 41 11.74 4.64 -4.25
CA ALA A 41 12.11 3.32 -4.77
C ALA A 41 11.01 2.29 -4.51
N ASP A 42 10.87 1.34 -5.42
CA ASP A 42 9.87 0.28 -5.29
C ASP A 42 10.00 -0.48 -3.97
N ALA A 43 11.22 -0.76 -3.54
CA ALA A 43 11.46 -1.48 -2.28
C ALA A 43 10.90 -0.70 -1.09
N ASP A 44 11.07 0.62 -1.07
CA ASP A 44 10.54 1.47 -0.02
C ASP A 44 9.02 1.51 -0.03
N LEU A 45 8.44 1.59 -1.22
CA LEU A 45 6.98 1.60 -1.36
C LEU A 45 6.37 0.27 -0.94
N ARG A 46 7.02 -0.85 -1.26
CA ARG A 46 6.55 -2.16 -0.80
C ARG A 46 6.57 -2.27 0.72
N SER A 47 7.65 -1.79 1.34
CA SER A 47 7.75 -1.79 2.80
C SER A 47 6.64 -0.97 3.44
N LEU A 48 6.34 0.19 2.88
CA LEU A 48 5.25 1.03 3.37
C LEU A 48 3.90 0.33 3.26
N ALA A 49 3.65 -0.35 2.15
CA ALA A 49 2.39 -1.08 1.97
C ALA A 49 2.25 -2.20 2.99
N ILE A 50 3.32 -2.93 3.24
CA ILE A 50 3.32 -4.02 4.22
C ILE A 50 3.08 -3.46 5.63
N GLU A 51 3.75 -2.38 5.99
CA GLU A 51 3.57 -1.73 7.29
C GLU A 51 2.15 -1.20 7.48
N ALA A 52 1.60 -0.57 6.45
CA ALA A 52 0.23 -0.06 6.50
C ALA A 52 -0.77 -1.20 6.71
N ALA A 53 -0.56 -2.33 6.03
CA ALA A 53 -1.41 -3.49 6.21
C ALA A 53 -1.32 -4.03 7.64
N ARG A 54 -0.12 -4.11 8.19
CA ARG A 54 0.07 -4.57 9.58
C ARG A 54 -0.61 -3.67 10.58
N ASP A 55 -0.56 -2.35 10.37
CA ASP A 55 -1.24 -1.40 11.23
C ASP A 55 -2.75 -1.63 11.25
N GLU A 56 -3.30 -2.16 10.16
CA GLU A 56 -4.72 -2.49 10.06
C GLU A 56 -5.02 -3.92 10.53
N GLY A 57 -4.00 -4.66 10.94
CA GLY A 57 -4.17 -6.03 11.42
C GLY A 57 -4.06 -7.10 10.34
N TYR A 58 -3.48 -6.78 9.19
CA TYR A 58 -3.36 -7.72 8.08
C TYR A 58 -1.92 -7.99 7.71
N ASP A 59 -1.71 -9.15 7.10
CA ASP A 59 -0.41 -9.56 6.60
C ASP A 59 -0.48 -9.64 5.07
N VAL A 60 0.55 -9.15 4.40
CA VAL A 60 0.64 -9.20 2.94
C VAL A 60 2.09 -9.47 2.54
N ASP A 61 2.29 -10.36 1.56
CA ASP A 61 3.62 -10.66 1.05
C ASP A 61 4.10 -9.59 0.08
N ALA A 62 5.42 -9.37 0.05
CA ALA A 62 6.01 -8.37 -0.85
C ALA A 62 5.65 -8.60 -2.31
N ASN A 63 5.53 -9.86 -2.75
CA ASN A 63 5.16 -10.18 -4.13
C ASN A 63 3.68 -9.96 -4.44
N GLN A 64 2.88 -9.64 -3.43
CA GLN A 64 1.46 -9.30 -3.58
C GLN A 64 1.25 -7.79 -3.58
N VAL A 65 2.33 -7.01 -3.48
CA VAL A 65 2.26 -5.56 -3.51
C VAL A 65 2.58 -5.10 -4.93
N SER A 66 1.67 -4.36 -5.54
CA SER A 66 1.90 -3.72 -6.82
C SER A 66 2.06 -2.22 -6.66
N ILE A 67 2.77 -1.59 -7.58
CA ILE A 67 3.07 -0.17 -7.53
C ILE A 67 2.58 0.48 -8.81
N VAL A 68 1.72 1.49 -8.67
CA VAL A 68 1.16 2.23 -9.80
C VAL A 68 1.55 3.69 -9.64
N ARG A 69 2.44 4.15 -10.51
CA ARG A 69 2.95 5.53 -10.49
C ARG A 69 2.11 6.49 -11.30
#